data_68c3a4d190a11d062e8b04a0c073a971
#
_entry.id   68c3a4d190a11d062e8b04a0c073a971
#
_cell.length_a   1.000
_cell.length_b   1.000
_cell.length_c   1.000
_cell.angle_alpha   90.00
_cell.angle_beta   90.00
_cell.angle_gamma   90.00
#
_symmetry.space_group_name_H-M   'P 1'
#
loop_
_entity.id
_entity.type
_entity.pdbx_description
1 polymer ?
#
loop_
_entity_poly.entity_id
_entity_poly.type
_entity_poly.pdbx_seq_one_letter_code
_entity_poly.pdbx_strand_id
1 'polypeptide(L)'
;MEKARNEYGFEVFEGGHGRKENQKLKPYLVLQYLLRQSDENHVISATNIVGYLQEICGIYAERRGIYRDIDEINKAMLIVEYGIDVHEAEARLDEDEGEKTIVYDRSKKGFYVRQRHFDLTDIRLLAECVYSAKFIEKGQADRLVDVVAEFVSEEQAKTIRHDALLTDRVKTDNKSVLINLSEINDALSHEQSGQRHAPEKISFKYLEYTIDDLDKPKERRKGTRYIVSPYRLLINDGNYYLLGYDEEKHKMLTYRVDRMKDVRCMGEPREGEEAAAAIEISKYAQQCFSMFGGQTTRVQIRFINMLLDTVIDRFGKTGVEYAKLDDRHFTITAEVRVSDPFFSWVCTFG
;
A
#
# COMPACT_ATOMS: atom_id res chain seq x y z
N MET A 1 -1.69 5.32 -52.15
CA MET A 1 -1.21 4.08 -51.52
C MET A 1 -1.87 4.02 -50.17
N GLU A 2 -2.92 3.18 -50.04
CA GLU A 2 -3.55 2.92 -48.73
C GLU A 2 -2.60 2.05 -47.93
N LYS A 3 -2.20 2.54 -46.74
CA LYS A 3 -1.39 1.76 -45.81
C LYS A 3 -2.32 0.71 -45.16
N ALA A 4 -1.95 -0.54 -45.27
CA ALA A 4 -2.68 -1.63 -44.61
C ALA A 4 -2.58 -1.45 -43.06
N ARG A 5 -3.72 -1.55 -42.37
CA ARG A 5 -3.78 -1.56 -40.91
C ARG A 5 -4.08 -2.97 -40.44
N ASN A 6 -3.42 -3.41 -39.34
CA ASN A 6 -3.74 -4.67 -38.71
C ASN A 6 -5.09 -4.60 -37.96
N GLU A 7 -5.59 -5.72 -37.48
CA GLU A 7 -6.86 -5.83 -36.77
C GLU A 7 -6.96 -4.96 -35.47
N TYR A 8 -5.83 -4.44 -34.98
CA TYR A 8 -5.72 -3.51 -33.83
C TYR A 8 -5.60 -2.04 -34.26
N GLY A 9 -5.72 -1.72 -35.56
CA GLY A 9 -5.74 -0.35 -36.09
C GLY A 9 -4.36 0.30 -36.29
N PHE A 10 -3.25 -0.44 -36.16
CA PHE A 10 -1.88 0.07 -36.37
C PHE A 10 -1.46 -0.08 -37.85
N GLU A 11 -0.65 0.88 -38.33
CA GLU A 11 -0.08 0.80 -39.69
C GLU A 11 0.89 -0.37 -39.78
N VAL A 12 0.68 -1.27 -40.75
CA VAL A 12 1.60 -2.36 -41.05
C VAL A 12 2.75 -1.82 -41.86
N PHE A 13 3.96 -1.89 -41.34
CA PHE A 13 5.17 -1.56 -42.08
C PHE A 13 5.62 -2.75 -42.93
N GLU A 14 5.51 -2.64 -44.26
CA GLU A 14 6.14 -3.58 -45.18
C GLU A 14 7.68 -3.45 -45.06
N GLY A 15 8.30 -4.46 -44.44
CA GLY A 15 9.75 -4.49 -44.19
C GLY A 15 10.55 -4.63 -45.49
N GLY A 16 11.08 -3.53 -45.99
CA GLY A 16 12.17 -3.57 -46.93
C GLY A 16 13.45 -4.17 -46.32
N HIS A 17 14.25 -4.91 -47.09
CA HIS A 17 15.57 -5.43 -46.72
C HIS A 17 16.61 -4.27 -46.54
N GLY A 18 16.26 -3.25 -45.73
CA GLY A 18 17.11 -2.14 -45.34
C GLY A 18 17.54 -2.28 -43.88
N ARG A 19 18.57 -1.54 -43.47
CA ARG A 19 19.16 -1.51 -42.14
C ARG A 19 18.18 -1.88 -41.04
N LYS A 20 18.55 -2.86 -40.20
CA LYS A 20 17.80 -3.26 -39.00
C LYS A 20 17.74 -2.08 -38.01
N GLU A 21 16.74 -1.24 -38.18
CA GLU A 21 16.56 -0.05 -37.33
C GLU A 21 16.09 -0.44 -35.92
N ASN A 22 16.39 0.41 -34.95
CA ASN A 22 15.93 0.31 -33.56
C ASN A 22 16.32 -0.99 -32.81
N GLN A 23 17.34 -1.71 -33.28
CA GLN A 23 17.77 -2.98 -32.66
C GLN A 23 18.22 -2.83 -31.20
N LYS A 24 18.70 -1.63 -30.80
CA LYS A 24 19.10 -1.35 -29.42
C LYS A 24 17.92 -1.33 -28.43
N LEU A 25 16.71 -1.09 -28.90
CA LEU A 25 15.50 -1.10 -28.09
C LEU A 25 14.98 -2.52 -27.84
N LYS A 26 15.40 -3.48 -28.67
CA LYS A 26 14.83 -4.83 -28.70
C LYS A 26 14.95 -5.58 -27.34
N PRO A 27 16.12 -5.66 -26.69
CA PRO A 27 16.23 -6.35 -25.41
C PRO A 27 15.33 -5.75 -24.34
N TYR A 28 15.23 -4.42 -24.26
CA TYR A 28 14.35 -3.75 -23.32
C TYR A 28 12.87 -4.09 -23.56
N LEU A 29 12.42 -4.07 -24.82
CA LEU A 29 11.04 -4.40 -25.17
C LEU A 29 10.72 -5.88 -24.92
N VAL A 30 11.68 -6.79 -25.17
CA VAL A 30 11.55 -8.21 -24.85
C VAL A 30 11.39 -8.39 -23.34
N LEU A 31 12.22 -7.73 -22.53
CA LEU A 31 12.12 -7.78 -21.08
C LEU A 31 10.74 -7.30 -20.61
N GLN A 32 10.28 -6.12 -21.06
CA GLN A 32 8.99 -5.56 -20.67
C GLN A 32 7.81 -6.47 -21.08
N TYR A 33 7.89 -7.07 -22.27
CA TYR A 33 6.88 -7.99 -22.74
C TYR A 33 6.81 -9.26 -21.88
N LEU A 34 7.96 -9.85 -21.56
CA LEU A 34 8.02 -11.04 -20.71
C LEU A 34 7.61 -10.73 -19.26
N LEU A 35 8.02 -9.60 -18.70
CA LEU A 35 7.59 -9.18 -17.36
C LEU A 35 6.06 -9.08 -17.24
N ARG A 36 5.38 -8.64 -18.30
CA ARG A 36 3.92 -8.49 -18.31
C ARG A 36 3.19 -9.79 -18.64
N GLN A 37 3.68 -10.57 -19.59
CA GLN A 37 2.93 -11.65 -20.20
C GLN A 37 3.34 -13.04 -19.72
N SER A 38 4.43 -13.17 -18.96
CA SER A 38 4.93 -14.49 -18.57
C SER A 38 5.10 -14.69 -17.08
N ASP A 39 4.89 -15.91 -16.65
CA ASP A 39 5.21 -16.44 -15.33
C ASP A 39 5.46 -17.96 -15.47
N GLU A 40 5.70 -18.64 -14.35
CA GLU A 40 5.99 -20.08 -14.29
C GLU A 40 4.88 -20.95 -14.94
N ASN A 41 3.64 -20.48 -14.96
CA ASN A 41 2.51 -21.17 -15.54
C ASN A 41 2.24 -20.73 -16.99
N HIS A 42 2.61 -19.52 -17.37
CA HIS A 42 2.36 -18.89 -18.66
C HIS A 42 3.67 -18.54 -19.36
N VAL A 43 4.14 -19.44 -20.20
CA VAL A 43 5.39 -19.24 -20.96
C VAL A 43 5.11 -18.63 -22.33
N ILE A 44 6.03 -17.83 -22.83
CA ILE A 44 5.96 -17.16 -24.12
C ILE A 44 6.98 -17.76 -25.09
N SER A 45 6.52 -18.26 -26.21
CA SER A 45 7.42 -18.83 -27.24
C SER A 45 8.26 -17.75 -27.92
N ALA A 46 9.45 -18.12 -28.41
CA ALA A 46 10.28 -17.21 -29.20
C ALA A 46 9.53 -16.69 -30.46
N THR A 47 8.60 -17.44 -30.99
CA THR A 47 7.77 -17.01 -32.10
C THR A 47 6.81 -15.88 -31.71
N ASN A 48 6.18 -16.00 -30.54
CA ASN A 48 5.28 -14.94 -30.02
C ASN A 48 6.05 -13.66 -29.74
N ILE A 49 7.28 -13.77 -29.19
CA ILE A 49 8.16 -12.60 -28.96
C ILE A 49 8.50 -11.93 -30.29
N VAL A 50 8.84 -12.71 -31.34
CA VAL A 50 9.10 -12.18 -32.68
C VAL A 50 7.87 -11.46 -33.23
N GLY A 51 6.68 -12.10 -33.12
CA GLY A 51 5.41 -11.50 -33.54
C GLY A 51 5.17 -10.14 -32.84
N TYR A 52 5.28 -10.10 -31.51
CA TYR A 52 5.15 -8.85 -30.75
C TYR A 52 6.10 -7.74 -31.23
N LEU A 53 7.38 -8.08 -31.44
CA LEU A 53 8.38 -7.11 -31.89
C LEU A 53 8.08 -6.58 -33.31
N GLN A 54 7.64 -7.47 -34.22
CA GLN A 54 7.38 -7.07 -35.60
C GLN A 54 6.04 -6.36 -35.77
N GLU A 55 4.96 -6.91 -35.19
CA GLU A 55 3.59 -6.46 -35.41
C GLU A 55 3.23 -5.25 -34.55
N ILE A 56 3.71 -5.21 -33.30
CA ILE A 56 3.38 -4.16 -32.34
C ILE A 56 4.48 -3.08 -32.28
N CYS A 57 5.75 -3.51 -32.21
CA CYS A 57 6.85 -2.57 -32.04
C CYS A 57 7.46 -2.10 -33.36
N GLY A 58 7.16 -2.72 -34.50
CA GLY A 58 7.75 -2.38 -35.80
C GLY A 58 9.25 -2.69 -35.88
N ILE A 59 9.75 -3.63 -35.07
CA ILE A 59 11.17 -3.99 -34.99
C ILE A 59 11.40 -5.36 -35.61
N TYR A 60 12.28 -5.44 -36.59
CA TYR A 60 12.67 -6.71 -37.19
C TYR A 60 13.36 -7.63 -36.16
N ALA A 61 12.87 -8.86 -36.02
CA ALA A 61 13.43 -9.86 -35.13
C ALA A 61 13.41 -11.26 -35.77
N GLU A 62 14.36 -12.08 -35.35
CA GLU A 62 14.47 -13.50 -35.74
C GLU A 62 14.58 -14.36 -34.46
N ARG A 63 14.05 -15.58 -34.48
CA ARG A 63 14.06 -16.48 -33.32
C ARG A 63 15.44 -16.64 -32.68
N ARG A 64 16.50 -16.82 -33.47
CA ARG A 64 17.88 -16.95 -32.96
C ARG A 64 18.37 -15.70 -32.27
N GLY A 65 17.87 -14.52 -32.71
CA GLY A 65 18.18 -13.26 -32.06
C GLY A 65 17.57 -13.13 -30.68
N ILE A 66 16.35 -13.68 -30.46
CA ILE A 66 15.67 -13.63 -29.18
C ILE A 66 16.46 -14.35 -28.07
N TYR A 67 17.04 -15.51 -28.36
CA TYR A 67 17.85 -16.24 -27.37
C TYR A 67 19.04 -15.39 -26.91
N ARG A 68 19.74 -14.74 -27.83
CA ARG A 68 20.86 -13.85 -27.52
C ARG A 68 20.40 -12.61 -26.72
N ASP A 69 19.28 -12.03 -27.11
CA ASP A 69 18.73 -10.89 -26.38
C ASP A 69 18.39 -11.27 -24.94
N ILE A 70 17.84 -12.48 -24.70
CA ILE A 70 17.52 -12.97 -23.36
C ILE A 70 18.78 -13.23 -22.53
N ASP A 71 19.84 -13.78 -23.14
CA ASP A 71 21.14 -13.95 -22.45
C ASP A 71 21.72 -12.58 -22.03
N GLU A 72 21.65 -11.55 -22.91
CA GLU A 72 22.08 -10.19 -22.57
C GLU A 72 21.17 -9.56 -21.48
N ILE A 73 19.87 -9.83 -21.50
CA ILE A 73 18.94 -9.36 -20.45
C ILE A 73 19.30 -10.00 -19.11
N ASN A 74 19.55 -11.30 -19.05
CA ASN A 74 19.92 -11.98 -17.81
C ASN A 74 21.24 -11.42 -17.24
N LYS A 75 22.25 -11.14 -18.08
CA LYS A 75 23.46 -10.45 -17.64
C LYS A 75 23.18 -9.06 -17.07
N ALA A 76 22.37 -8.28 -17.81
CA ALA A 76 22.02 -6.93 -17.38
C ALA A 76 21.25 -6.91 -16.05
N MET A 77 20.37 -7.89 -15.82
CA MET A 77 19.63 -8.01 -14.56
C MET A 77 20.56 -8.26 -13.38
N LEU A 78 21.55 -9.16 -13.51
CA LEU A 78 22.54 -9.41 -12.45
C LEU A 78 23.42 -8.19 -12.16
N ILE A 79 23.86 -7.49 -13.22
CA ILE A 79 24.66 -6.26 -13.08
C ILE A 79 23.90 -5.22 -12.26
N VAL A 80 22.62 -5.03 -12.54
CA VAL A 80 21.79 -4.04 -11.85
C VAL A 80 21.49 -4.47 -10.41
N GLU A 81 21.21 -5.76 -10.20
CA GLU A 81 20.81 -6.28 -8.89
C GLU A 81 21.98 -6.30 -7.90
N TYR A 82 23.17 -6.75 -8.34
CA TYR A 82 24.33 -6.94 -7.47
C TYR A 82 25.42 -5.89 -7.61
N GLY A 83 25.31 -4.98 -8.59
CA GLY A 83 26.31 -3.94 -8.84
C GLY A 83 27.66 -4.50 -9.33
N ILE A 84 27.64 -5.64 -10.04
CA ILE A 84 28.80 -6.35 -10.57
C ILE A 84 29.12 -5.93 -12.01
N ASP A 85 30.29 -6.30 -12.52
CA ASP A 85 30.63 -6.05 -13.91
C ASP A 85 30.13 -7.16 -14.86
N VAL A 86 30.29 -6.96 -16.17
CA VAL A 86 29.82 -7.90 -17.21
C VAL A 86 30.49 -9.24 -17.12
N HIS A 87 31.80 -9.30 -16.80
CA HIS A 87 32.57 -10.55 -16.74
C HIS A 87 32.15 -11.40 -15.54
N GLU A 88 31.90 -10.75 -14.41
CA GLU A 88 31.38 -11.43 -13.22
C GLU A 88 29.95 -11.95 -13.45
N ALA A 89 29.10 -11.17 -14.12
CA ALA A 89 27.75 -11.61 -14.48
C ALA A 89 27.76 -12.81 -15.42
N GLU A 90 28.65 -12.84 -16.43
CA GLU A 90 28.83 -13.99 -17.31
C GLU A 90 29.29 -15.22 -16.53
N ALA A 91 30.29 -15.09 -15.68
CA ALA A 91 30.81 -16.19 -14.88
C ALA A 91 29.72 -16.81 -13.99
N ARG A 92 28.90 -15.99 -13.31
CA ARG A 92 27.79 -16.46 -12.46
C ARG A 92 26.74 -17.23 -13.26
N LEU A 93 26.34 -16.72 -14.42
CA LEU A 93 25.35 -17.38 -15.29
C LEU A 93 25.86 -18.72 -15.87
N ASP A 94 27.17 -18.85 -16.07
CA ASP A 94 27.79 -20.10 -16.51
C ASP A 94 27.91 -21.13 -15.39
N GLU A 95 28.13 -20.66 -14.15
CA GLU A 95 28.24 -21.51 -12.95
C GLU A 95 26.88 -22.01 -12.46
N ASP A 96 25.87 -21.15 -12.45
CA ASP A 96 24.53 -21.45 -11.91
C ASP A 96 23.40 -20.92 -12.80
N GLU A 97 22.70 -21.83 -13.49
CA GLU A 97 21.44 -21.46 -14.18
C GLU A 97 20.36 -20.92 -13.23
N GLY A 98 20.50 -21.12 -11.91
CA GLY A 98 19.65 -20.59 -10.89
C GLY A 98 19.66 -19.05 -10.83
N GLU A 99 20.72 -18.40 -11.27
CA GLU A 99 20.87 -16.94 -11.33
C GLU A 99 20.08 -16.26 -12.48
N LYS A 100 19.55 -17.03 -13.45
CA LYS A 100 18.79 -16.47 -14.58
C LYS A 100 17.44 -15.93 -14.16
N THR A 101 17.17 -14.66 -14.43
CA THR A 101 15.86 -14.01 -14.25
C THR A 101 14.84 -14.55 -15.27
N ILE A 102 15.25 -14.68 -16.55
CA ILE A 102 14.41 -15.24 -17.62
C ILE A 102 14.91 -16.63 -17.97
N VAL A 103 14.03 -17.60 -17.88
CA VAL A 103 14.33 -19.03 -18.06
C VAL A 103 13.54 -19.61 -19.24
N TYR A 104 14.12 -20.58 -19.92
CA TYR A 104 13.44 -21.36 -20.95
C TYR A 104 12.89 -22.67 -20.40
N ASP A 105 11.58 -22.82 -20.38
CA ASP A 105 10.92 -24.08 -20.04
C ASP A 105 10.91 -25.02 -21.27
N ARG A 106 11.65 -26.11 -21.19
CA ARG A 106 11.77 -27.10 -22.27
C ARG A 106 10.47 -27.86 -22.48
N SER A 107 9.69 -28.10 -21.45
CA SER A 107 8.42 -28.84 -21.51
C SER A 107 7.33 -28.02 -22.19
N LYS A 108 7.21 -26.75 -21.84
CA LYS A 108 6.24 -25.81 -22.39
C LYS A 108 6.75 -25.07 -23.62
N LYS A 109 8.05 -25.22 -23.97
CA LYS A 109 8.72 -24.64 -25.16
C LYS A 109 8.64 -23.10 -25.22
N GLY A 110 8.84 -22.44 -24.10
CA GLY A 110 8.76 -20.97 -24.01
C GLY A 110 9.60 -20.40 -22.89
N PHE A 111 9.71 -19.08 -22.88
CA PHE A 111 10.40 -18.30 -21.88
C PHE A 111 9.42 -17.78 -20.85
N TYR A 112 9.89 -17.64 -19.62
CA TYR A 112 9.17 -16.96 -18.55
C TYR A 112 10.11 -16.25 -17.59
N VAL A 113 9.59 -15.25 -16.88
CA VAL A 113 10.31 -14.58 -15.81
C VAL A 113 10.14 -15.38 -14.53
N ARG A 114 11.26 -15.93 -14.04
CA ARG A 114 11.32 -16.74 -12.81
C ARG A 114 11.51 -15.88 -11.58
N GLN A 115 12.47 -14.96 -11.61
CA GLN A 115 12.76 -14.07 -10.50
C GLN A 115 12.20 -12.67 -10.80
N ARG A 116 11.46 -12.12 -9.84
CA ARG A 116 10.97 -10.76 -9.85
C ARG A 116 11.51 -10.05 -8.62
N HIS A 117 11.58 -8.72 -8.67
CA HIS A 117 12.01 -7.95 -7.51
C HIS A 117 11.13 -8.14 -6.27
N PHE A 118 9.88 -8.59 -6.47
CA PHE A 118 8.92 -8.80 -5.40
C PHE A 118 8.33 -10.19 -5.52
N ASP A 119 8.20 -10.89 -4.39
CA ASP A 119 7.51 -12.17 -4.33
C ASP A 119 6.00 -11.98 -4.58
N LEU A 120 5.38 -12.95 -5.24
CA LEU A 120 3.94 -12.96 -5.51
C LEU A 120 3.13 -12.86 -4.21
N THR A 121 3.62 -13.47 -3.13
CA THR A 121 3.01 -13.44 -1.81
C THR A 121 3.02 -12.03 -1.23
N ASP A 122 4.12 -11.28 -1.38
CA ASP A 122 4.22 -9.89 -0.93
C ASP A 122 3.23 -8.99 -1.66
N ILE A 123 3.15 -9.14 -2.99
CA ILE A 123 2.21 -8.38 -3.82
C ILE A 123 0.76 -8.69 -3.44
N ARG A 124 0.43 -9.97 -3.21
CA ARG A 124 -0.89 -10.39 -2.75
C ARG A 124 -1.22 -9.76 -1.39
N LEU A 125 -0.31 -9.85 -0.43
CA LEU A 125 -0.49 -9.27 0.89
C LEU A 125 -0.70 -7.75 0.84
N LEU A 126 0.06 -7.03 0.00
CA LEU A 126 -0.12 -5.60 -0.20
C LEU A 126 -1.51 -5.27 -0.77
N ALA A 127 -1.99 -6.03 -1.77
CA ALA A 127 -3.32 -5.87 -2.33
C ALA A 127 -4.43 -6.11 -1.28
N GLU A 128 -4.30 -7.18 -0.49
CA GLU A 128 -5.23 -7.50 0.61
C GLU A 128 -5.23 -6.40 1.69
N CYS A 129 -4.07 -5.86 2.04
CA CYS A 129 -3.97 -4.72 2.97
C CYS A 129 -4.72 -3.50 2.44
N VAL A 130 -4.62 -3.19 1.15
CA VAL A 130 -5.37 -2.09 0.52
C VAL A 130 -6.87 -2.32 0.61
N TYR A 131 -7.36 -3.52 0.29
CA TYR A 131 -8.79 -3.82 0.40
C TYR A 131 -9.29 -3.89 1.84
N SER A 132 -8.47 -4.29 2.79
CA SER A 132 -8.83 -4.29 4.22
C SER A 132 -8.93 -2.88 4.83
N ALA A 133 -8.36 -1.87 4.19
CA ALA A 133 -8.38 -0.49 4.66
C ALA A 133 -9.79 0.12 4.53
N LYS A 134 -10.39 0.50 5.67
CA LYS A 134 -11.73 1.08 5.73
C LYS A 134 -11.77 2.55 5.31
N PHE A 135 -10.63 3.23 5.40
CA PHE A 135 -10.50 4.67 5.14
C PHE A 135 -10.35 5.01 3.65
N ILE A 136 -10.19 4.03 2.77
CA ILE A 136 -10.04 4.23 1.31
C ILE A 136 -11.37 3.91 0.64
N GLU A 137 -11.85 4.80 -0.22
CA GLU A 137 -13.04 4.55 -1.06
C GLU A 137 -12.74 3.42 -2.06
N LYS A 138 -13.79 2.66 -2.46
CA LYS A 138 -13.63 1.44 -3.25
C LYS A 138 -12.86 1.66 -4.56
N GLY A 139 -13.22 2.68 -5.35
CA GLY A 139 -12.53 2.95 -6.62
C GLY A 139 -11.07 3.40 -6.45
N GLN A 140 -10.73 3.98 -5.30
CA GLN A 140 -9.34 4.28 -4.95
C GLN A 140 -8.58 3.02 -4.56
N ALA A 141 -9.22 2.08 -3.84
CA ALA A 141 -8.64 0.80 -3.52
C ALA A 141 -8.36 -0.02 -4.79
N ASP A 142 -9.32 -0.10 -5.72
CA ASP A 142 -9.15 -0.78 -7.00
C ASP A 142 -7.94 -0.22 -7.77
N ARG A 143 -7.82 1.11 -7.88
CA ARG A 143 -6.68 1.75 -8.53
C ARG A 143 -5.33 1.46 -7.84
N LEU A 144 -5.29 1.44 -6.51
CA LEU A 144 -4.06 1.13 -5.77
C LEU A 144 -3.65 -0.33 -5.94
N VAL A 145 -4.61 -1.25 -6.00
CA VAL A 145 -4.36 -2.66 -6.30
C VAL A 145 -3.85 -2.82 -7.73
N ASP A 146 -4.39 -2.05 -8.70
CA ASP A 146 -3.85 -2.05 -10.07
C ASP A 146 -2.38 -1.64 -10.12
N VAL A 147 -1.98 -0.60 -9.37
CA VAL A 147 -0.57 -0.17 -9.27
C VAL A 147 0.31 -1.30 -8.70
N VAL A 148 -0.15 -1.97 -7.64
CA VAL A 148 0.62 -3.07 -7.03
C VAL A 148 0.69 -4.26 -8.00
N ALA A 149 -0.38 -4.52 -8.73
CA ALA A 149 -0.48 -5.62 -9.69
C ALA A 149 0.42 -5.45 -10.95
N GLU A 150 0.95 -4.25 -11.21
CA GLU A 150 1.93 -4.03 -12.29
C GLU A 150 3.27 -4.75 -12.06
N PHE A 151 3.56 -5.17 -10.82
CA PHE A 151 4.81 -5.88 -10.49
C PHE A 151 4.77 -7.38 -10.78
N VAL A 152 3.66 -7.93 -11.23
CA VAL A 152 3.47 -9.35 -11.56
C VAL A 152 3.00 -9.53 -13.00
N SER A 153 2.84 -10.80 -13.46
CA SER A 153 2.26 -11.05 -14.78
C SER A 153 0.76 -10.66 -14.84
N GLU A 154 0.24 -10.44 -16.05
CA GLU A 154 -1.19 -10.13 -16.22
C GLU A 154 -2.10 -11.24 -15.67
N GLU A 155 -1.70 -12.51 -15.80
CA GLU A 155 -2.48 -13.64 -15.27
C GLU A 155 -2.42 -13.70 -13.73
N GLN A 156 -1.26 -13.47 -13.14
CA GLN A 156 -1.11 -13.35 -11.69
C GLN A 156 -1.90 -12.14 -11.16
N ALA A 157 -1.87 -11.01 -11.87
CA ALA A 157 -2.62 -9.81 -11.52
C ALA A 157 -4.14 -10.05 -11.48
N LYS A 158 -4.69 -10.83 -12.42
CA LYS A 158 -6.13 -11.23 -12.41
C LYS A 158 -6.48 -12.01 -11.14
N THR A 159 -5.62 -12.96 -10.75
CA THR A 159 -5.82 -13.76 -9.53
C THR A 159 -5.74 -12.88 -8.28
N ILE A 160 -4.74 -12.00 -8.19
CA ILE A 160 -4.58 -11.09 -7.05
C ILE A 160 -5.80 -10.18 -6.91
N ARG A 161 -6.30 -9.58 -8.00
CA ARG A 161 -7.50 -8.74 -7.97
C ARG A 161 -8.72 -9.51 -7.48
N HIS A 162 -8.91 -10.73 -7.95
CA HIS A 162 -10.01 -11.59 -7.53
C HIS A 162 -9.93 -11.96 -6.05
N ASP A 163 -8.78 -12.45 -5.59
CA ASP A 163 -8.58 -12.91 -4.21
C ASP A 163 -8.65 -11.74 -3.21
N ALA A 164 -8.08 -10.60 -3.56
CA ALA A 164 -8.09 -9.42 -2.71
C ALA A 164 -9.52 -8.86 -2.51
N LEU A 165 -10.41 -8.97 -3.51
CA LEU A 165 -11.83 -8.58 -3.37
C LEU A 165 -12.57 -9.37 -2.29
N LEU A 166 -12.15 -10.60 -1.98
CA LEU A 166 -12.76 -11.42 -0.93
C LEU A 166 -12.52 -10.85 0.47
N THR A 167 -11.55 -9.98 0.64
CA THR A 167 -11.24 -9.30 1.92
C THR A 167 -11.91 -7.93 2.04
N ASP A 168 -12.75 -7.55 1.07
CA ASP A 168 -13.38 -6.22 1.04
C ASP A 168 -14.24 -5.99 2.30
N ARG A 169 -14.08 -4.81 2.88
CA ARG A 169 -14.78 -4.37 4.09
C ARG A 169 -15.59 -3.13 3.79
N VAL A 170 -16.52 -2.82 4.70
CA VAL A 170 -17.26 -1.55 4.63
C VAL A 170 -16.26 -0.39 4.59
N LYS A 171 -16.27 0.36 3.50
CA LYS A 171 -15.37 1.46 3.19
C LYS A 171 -16.06 2.80 3.37
N THR A 172 -15.26 3.85 3.45
CA THR A 172 -15.76 5.23 3.43
C THR A 172 -16.22 5.61 2.02
N ASP A 173 -17.23 6.48 1.94
CA ASP A 173 -17.65 7.12 0.68
C ASP A 173 -16.87 8.42 0.41
N ASN A 174 -16.00 8.82 1.32
CA ASN A 174 -15.21 10.05 1.20
C ASN A 174 -14.05 9.89 0.21
N LYS A 175 -14.22 10.36 -1.01
CA LYS A 175 -13.20 10.34 -2.07
C LYS A 175 -12.00 11.26 -1.82
N SER A 176 -12.08 12.15 -0.84
CA SER A 176 -11.02 13.13 -0.55
C SER A 176 -9.98 12.62 0.44
N VAL A 177 -10.08 11.39 0.96
CA VAL A 177 -9.20 10.91 2.04
C VAL A 177 -7.73 10.95 1.67
N LEU A 178 -7.35 10.51 0.47
CA LEU A 178 -5.93 10.54 0.04
C LEU A 178 -5.41 11.96 -0.12
N ILE A 179 -6.25 12.89 -0.61
CA ILE A 179 -5.91 14.31 -0.70
C ILE A 179 -5.76 14.90 0.69
N ASN A 180 -6.70 14.61 1.61
CA ASN A 180 -6.62 15.06 2.99
C ASN A 180 -5.36 14.53 3.69
N LEU A 181 -4.96 13.28 3.44
CA LEU A 181 -3.71 12.71 3.96
C LEU A 181 -2.47 13.43 3.42
N SER A 182 -2.47 13.78 2.13
CA SER A 182 -1.37 14.57 1.54
C SER A 182 -1.24 15.93 2.21
N GLU A 183 -2.34 16.69 2.33
CA GLU A 183 -2.36 18.00 2.99
C GLU A 183 -1.91 17.92 4.46
N ILE A 184 -2.33 16.87 5.19
CA ILE A 184 -1.89 16.68 6.58
C ILE A 184 -0.39 16.35 6.64
N ASN A 185 0.12 15.50 5.73
CA ASN A 185 1.55 15.20 5.67
C ASN A 185 2.37 16.44 5.33
N ASP A 186 1.90 17.27 4.41
CA ASP A 186 2.53 18.53 4.07
C ASP A 186 2.60 19.45 5.30
N ALA A 187 1.54 19.57 6.09
CA ALA A 187 1.52 20.36 7.31
C ALA A 187 2.41 19.78 8.43
N LEU A 188 2.58 18.45 8.48
CA LEU A 188 3.42 17.79 9.50
C LEU A 188 4.92 17.99 9.28
N SER A 189 5.36 17.96 8.04
CA SER A 189 6.77 18.10 7.69
C SER A 189 6.92 18.43 6.21
N HIS A 190 7.24 19.66 5.92
CA HIS A 190 7.40 20.08 4.53
C HIS A 190 8.86 20.22 4.16
N GLU A 191 9.31 19.42 3.21
CA GLU A 191 10.54 19.63 2.47
C GLU A 191 10.16 20.00 1.04
N GLN A 192 9.96 21.29 0.77
CA GLN A 192 9.81 21.81 -0.59
C GLN A 192 11.13 22.37 -1.08
N SER A 193 11.59 21.89 -2.21
CA SER A 193 12.80 22.42 -2.89
C SER A 193 14.05 22.39 -2.01
N GLY A 194 14.22 21.41 -1.12
CA GLY A 194 15.39 21.28 -0.26
C GLY A 194 15.38 22.20 0.98
N GLN A 195 14.26 22.89 1.27
CA GLN A 195 14.07 23.67 2.48
C GLN A 195 13.01 23.01 3.38
N ARG A 196 13.36 22.75 4.63
CA ARG A 196 12.41 22.29 5.66
C ARG A 196 11.57 23.48 6.13
N HIS A 197 10.27 23.43 5.89
CA HIS A 197 9.33 24.36 6.51
C HIS A 197 8.94 23.87 7.91
N ALA A 198 8.72 24.82 8.81
CA ALA A 198 8.20 24.49 10.14
C ALA A 198 6.80 23.87 10.01
N PRO A 199 6.46 22.88 10.85
CA PRO A 199 5.11 22.33 10.88
C PRO A 199 4.06 23.43 11.10
N GLU A 200 2.94 23.34 10.38
CA GLU A 200 1.91 24.35 10.37
C GLU A 200 0.53 23.83 10.79
N LYS A 201 -0.37 24.75 11.08
CA LYS A 201 -1.77 24.46 11.37
C LYS A 201 -2.52 24.06 10.12
N ILE A 202 -3.53 23.24 10.33
CA ILE A 202 -4.52 22.90 9.29
C ILE A 202 -5.91 23.34 9.71
N SER A 203 -6.74 23.59 8.72
CA SER A 203 -8.17 23.79 8.90
C SER A 203 -8.98 22.82 8.07
N PHE A 204 -10.08 22.31 8.61
CA PHE A 204 -10.95 21.36 7.90
C PHE A 204 -12.39 21.45 8.39
N LYS A 205 -13.33 20.94 7.60
CA LYS A 205 -14.70 20.65 8.03
C LYS A 205 -14.80 19.20 8.45
N TYR A 206 -15.64 18.91 9.46
CA TYR A 206 -15.80 17.56 9.97
C TYR A 206 -17.19 17.03 9.68
N LEU A 207 -17.28 15.82 9.14
CA LEU A 207 -18.51 15.18 8.73
C LEU A 207 -19.07 14.27 9.83
N GLU A 208 -20.38 14.15 9.90
CA GLU A 208 -21.11 13.20 10.74
C GLU A 208 -22.29 12.60 9.98
N TYR A 209 -22.54 11.31 10.19
CA TYR A 209 -23.73 10.66 9.68
C TYR A 209 -24.92 10.99 10.57
N THR A 210 -26.10 11.10 9.96
CA THR A 210 -27.37 11.25 10.67
C THR A 210 -28.32 10.16 10.20
N ILE A 211 -29.21 9.71 11.07
CA ILE A 211 -30.18 8.67 10.72
C ILE A 211 -31.18 9.12 9.64
N ASP A 212 -31.33 10.42 9.47
CA ASP A 212 -32.27 10.97 8.48
C ASP A 212 -31.78 10.80 7.04
N ASP A 213 -30.47 10.77 6.82
CA ASP A 213 -29.85 10.58 5.50
C ASP A 213 -28.46 9.94 5.68
N LEU A 214 -28.39 8.64 5.42
CA LEU A 214 -27.15 7.87 5.55
C LEU A 214 -26.20 8.09 4.37
N ASP A 215 -26.71 8.50 3.23
CA ASP A 215 -25.93 8.69 2.00
C ASP A 215 -25.23 10.06 1.95
N LYS A 216 -25.70 11.01 2.75
CA LYS A 216 -25.19 12.39 2.75
C LYS A 216 -24.79 12.83 4.17
N PRO A 217 -23.55 12.56 4.58
CA PRO A 217 -23.06 13.02 5.88
C PRO A 217 -23.11 14.56 5.96
N LYS A 218 -23.57 15.07 7.09
CA LYS A 218 -23.71 16.52 7.37
C LYS A 218 -22.40 17.09 7.94
N GLU A 219 -22.13 18.35 7.65
CA GLU A 219 -21.04 19.09 8.25
C GLU A 219 -21.38 19.42 9.71
N ARG A 220 -20.55 18.95 10.65
CA ARG A 220 -20.66 19.30 12.08
C ARG A 220 -20.52 20.79 12.32
N ARG A 221 -21.04 21.28 13.43
CA ARG A 221 -20.97 22.71 13.82
C ARG A 221 -21.49 23.66 12.73
N LYS A 222 -22.51 23.24 11.97
CA LYS A 222 -23.09 24.01 10.86
C LYS A 222 -22.04 24.43 9.81
N GLY A 223 -21.00 23.61 9.61
CA GLY A 223 -19.93 23.86 8.64
C GLY A 223 -18.79 24.74 9.12
N THR A 224 -18.77 25.13 10.40
CA THR A 224 -17.62 25.84 10.97
C THR A 224 -16.36 24.96 10.91
N ARG A 225 -15.25 25.55 10.45
CA ARG A 225 -13.98 24.84 10.32
C ARG A 225 -13.36 24.60 11.69
N TYR A 226 -12.74 23.42 11.80
CA TYR A 226 -11.86 23.10 12.89
C TYR A 226 -10.47 23.64 12.55
N ILE A 227 -9.76 24.22 13.51
CA ILE A 227 -8.36 24.62 13.42
C ILE A 227 -7.59 23.72 14.36
N VAL A 228 -6.62 23.00 13.80
CA VAL A 228 -5.87 21.98 14.52
C VAL A 228 -4.40 22.04 14.15
N SER A 229 -3.52 21.98 15.13
CA SER A 229 -2.10 21.80 14.95
C SER A 229 -1.79 20.30 14.85
N PRO A 230 -1.40 19.77 13.66
CA PRO A 230 -1.18 18.34 13.44
C PRO A 230 0.12 17.87 14.08
N TYR A 231 0.10 16.67 14.67
CA TYR A 231 1.27 16.07 15.31
C TYR A 231 1.60 14.68 14.77
N ARG A 232 0.61 13.81 14.59
CA ARG A 232 0.84 12.45 14.09
C ARG A 232 -0.39 11.90 13.36
N LEU A 233 -0.10 11.11 12.32
CA LEU A 233 -1.07 10.20 11.71
C LEU A 233 -0.93 8.81 12.35
N LEU A 234 -2.05 8.21 12.72
CA LEU A 234 -2.14 6.91 13.37
C LEU A 234 -3.13 6.04 12.60
N ILE A 235 -2.85 4.73 12.51
CA ILE A 235 -3.79 3.75 11.95
C ILE A 235 -4.31 2.90 13.11
N ASN A 236 -5.62 2.78 13.20
CA ASN A 236 -6.29 1.88 14.14
C ASN A 236 -7.57 1.31 13.52
N ASP A 237 -7.77 0.00 13.64
CA ASP A 237 -8.93 -0.72 13.09
C ASP A 237 -9.22 -0.40 11.61
N GLY A 238 -8.18 -0.25 10.79
CA GLY A 238 -8.31 0.05 9.37
C GLY A 238 -8.76 1.49 9.06
N ASN A 239 -8.69 2.40 10.02
CA ASN A 239 -8.98 3.83 9.83
C ASN A 239 -7.73 4.68 10.13
N TYR A 240 -7.59 5.81 9.41
CA TYR A 240 -6.61 6.83 9.72
C TYR A 240 -7.15 7.85 10.71
N TYR A 241 -6.32 8.19 11.68
CA TYR A 241 -6.60 9.19 12.69
C TYR A 241 -5.48 10.23 12.69
N LEU A 242 -5.86 11.50 12.74
CA LEU A 242 -4.95 12.59 13.05
C LEU A 242 -4.97 12.83 14.56
N LEU A 243 -3.82 12.71 15.22
CA LEU A 243 -3.60 13.25 16.54
C LEU A 243 -3.13 14.69 16.38
N GLY A 244 -3.90 15.64 16.91
CA GLY A 244 -3.61 17.06 16.80
C GLY A 244 -4.07 17.84 18.00
N TYR A 245 -3.48 19.03 18.20
CA TYR A 245 -3.89 19.96 19.22
C TYR A 245 -5.04 20.83 18.70
N ASP A 246 -6.18 20.73 19.37
CA ASP A 246 -7.39 21.52 19.05
C ASP A 246 -7.29 22.86 19.79
N GLU A 247 -7.21 23.96 19.04
CA GLU A 247 -7.02 25.31 19.61
C GLU A 247 -8.23 25.78 20.41
N GLU A 248 -9.44 25.45 19.99
CA GLU A 248 -10.65 25.85 20.72
C GLU A 248 -10.78 25.13 22.05
N LYS A 249 -10.35 23.87 22.11
CA LYS A 249 -10.46 23.05 23.33
C LYS A 249 -9.18 23.01 24.17
N HIS A 250 -8.10 23.60 23.67
CA HIS A 250 -6.77 23.63 24.30
C HIS A 250 -6.28 22.25 24.77
N LYS A 251 -6.47 21.21 23.91
CA LYS A 251 -6.04 19.83 24.22
C LYS A 251 -5.76 18.98 23.00
N MET A 252 -4.99 17.93 23.20
CA MET A 252 -4.75 16.91 22.16
C MET A 252 -6.02 16.07 21.93
N LEU A 253 -6.42 15.96 20.67
CA LEU A 253 -7.57 15.17 20.24
C LEU A 253 -7.23 14.33 19.03
N THR A 254 -8.02 13.30 18.80
CA THR A 254 -7.95 12.48 17.59
C THR A 254 -9.15 12.74 16.67
N TYR A 255 -8.85 12.83 15.39
CA TYR A 255 -9.84 13.05 14.34
C TYR A 255 -9.71 11.97 13.28
N ARG A 256 -10.81 11.35 12.88
CA ARG A 256 -10.81 10.40 11.76
C ARG A 256 -10.64 11.16 10.44
N VAL A 257 -9.63 10.79 9.66
CA VAL A 257 -9.30 11.48 8.41
C VAL A 257 -10.38 11.27 7.35
N ASP A 258 -11.02 10.11 7.32
CA ASP A 258 -12.14 9.81 6.41
C ASP A 258 -13.41 10.62 6.71
N ARG A 259 -13.49 11.28 7.87
CA ARG A 259 -14.55 12.23 8.22
C ARG A 259 -14.16 13.69 8.01
N MET A 260 -12.94 13.95 7.54
CA MET A 260 -12.51 15.30 7.20
C MET A 260 -12.92 15.67 5.78
N LYS A 261 -13.25 16.92 5.57
CA LYS A 261 -13.56 17.50 4.27
C LYS A 261 -12.79 18.80 4.11
N ASP A 262 -12.23 19.01 2.92
CA ASP A 262 -11.57 20.27 2.56
C ASP A 262 -10.47 20.67 3.57
N VAL A 263 -9.52 19.74 3.79
CA VAL A 263 -8.32 20.02 4.61
C VAL A 263 -7.45 21.02 3.86
N ARG A 264 -6.92 22.01 4.59
CA ARG A 264 -6.04 23.05 4.04
C ARG A 264 -4.96 23.41 5.04
N CYS A 265 -3.76 23.55 4.57
CA CYS A 265 -2.67 24.19 5.30
C CYS A 265 -2.97 25.69 5.49
N MET A 266 -2.56 26.27 6.62
CA MET A 266 -2.91 27.64 6.98
C MET A 266 -1.74 28.62 6.84
N GLY A 267 -0.50 28.12 6.71
CA GLY A 267 0.70 28.97 6.72
C GLY A 267 1.03 29.54 8.12
N GLU A 268 0.36 29.06 9.17
CA GLU A 268 0.58 29.47 10.55
C GLU A 268 1.33 28.38 11.32
N PRO A 269 2.32 28.74 12.16
CA PRO A 269 3.05 27.76 12.96
C PRO A 269 2.11 26.97 13.86
N ARG A 270 2.37 25.66 14.03
CA ARG A 270 1.60 24.83 14.94
C ARG A 270 1.80 25.23 16.39
N GLU A 271 0.82 24.95 17.23
CA GLU A 271 0.79 25.16 18.68
C GLU A 271 0.59 23.85 19.45
N GLY A 272 0.75 23.88 20.77
CA GLY A 272 0.47 22.76 21.66
C GLY A 272 1.63 21.79 21.84
N GLU A 273 2.88 22.23 21.68
CA GLU A 273 4.07 21.37 21.78
C GLU A 273 4.22 20.72 23.16
N GLU A 274 3.93 21.44 24.24
CA GLU A 274 3.96 20.90 25.61
C GLU A 274 2.93 19.78 25.79
N ALA A 275 1.70 20.00 25.28
CA ALA A 275 0.64 18.99 25.33
C ALA A 275 0.96 17.74 24.48
N ALA A 276 1.64 17.94 23.35
CA ALA A 276 2.08 16.85 22.50
C ALA A 276 3.26 16.07 23.09
N ALA A 277 4.22 16.77 23.71
CA ALA A 277 5.37 16.16 24.38
C ALA A 277 4.97 15.28 25.59
N ALA A 278 3.84 15.61 26.23
CA ALA A 278 3.28 14.82 27.32
C ALA A 278 2.67 13.48 26.87
N ILE A 279 2.52 13.24 25.54
CA ILE A 279 1.93 12.01 25.01
C ILE A 279 3.02 11.08 24.51
N GLU A 280 3.18 9.96 25.17
CA GLU A 280 3.98 8.83 24.64
C GLU A 280 3.15 8.07 23.60
N ILE A 281 3.46 8.29 22.31
CA ILE A 281 2.65 7.84 21.16
C ILE A 281 2.51 6.32 21.11
N SER A 282 3.58 5.58 21.44
CA SER A 282 3.55 4.12 21.51
C SER A 282 2.52 3.60 22.50
N LYS A 283 2.40 4.23 23.66
CA LYS A 283 1.41 3.90 24.69
C LYS A 283 0.02 4.44 24.35
N TYR A 284 -0.06 5.59 23.67
CA TYR A 284 -1.34 6.23 23.35
C TYR A 284 -2.27 5.31 22.57
N ALA A 285 -1.75 4.67 21.51
CA ALA A 285 -2.53 3.73 20.68
C ALA A 285 -2.99 2.50 21.46
N GLN A 286 -2.16 1.98 22.37
CA GLN A 286 -2.51 0.83 23.21
C GLN A 286 -3.55 1.19 24.29
N GLN A 287 -3.45 2.37 24.89
CA GLN A 287 -4.35 2.84 25.95
C GLN A 287 -5.74 3.27 25.44
N CYS A 288 -5.82 3.70 24.18
CA CYS A 288 -7.08 4.17 23.59
C CYS A 288 -7.91 3.01 23.01
N PHE A 289 -9.21 3.05 23.26
CA PHE A 289 -10.19 2.18 22.61
C PHE A 289 -10.89 2.98 21.50
N SER A 290 -10.88 2.45 20.27
CA SER A 290 -11.39 3.14 19.08
C SER A 290 -10.87 4.58 18.93
N MET A 291 -9.64 4.85 19.42
CA MET A 291 -8.98 6.16 19.43
C MET A 291 -9.76 7.27 20.18
N PHE A 292 -10.66 6.89 21.09
CA PHE A 292 -11.33 7.84 21.97
C PHE A 292 -10.39 8.27 23.10
N GLY A 293 -10.27 9.57 23.29
CA GLY A 293 -9.56 10.14 24.41
C GLY A 293 -10.33 9.91 25.73
N GLY A 294 -9.61 9.99 26.86
CA GLY A 294 -10.16 9.86 28.19
C GLY A 294 -9.07 10.12 29.23
N GLN A 295 -9.42 10.09 30.50
CA GLN A 295 -8.45 10.16 31.57
C GLN A 295 -7.68 8.84 31.62
N THR A 296 -6.34 8.90 31.63
CA THR A 296 -5.50 7.72 31.83
C THR A 296 -5.66 7.25 33.27
N THR A 297 -6.04 6.00 33.43
CA THR A 297 -6.32 5.40 34.73
C THR A 297 -5.73 3.99 34.76
N ARG A 298 -5.10 3.64 35.88
CA ARG A 298 -4.66 2.28 36.12
C ARG A 298 -5.86 1.44 36.57
N VAL A 299 -6.20 0.43 35.78
CA VAL A 299 -7.35 -0.44 36.04
C VAL A 299 -6.89 -1.87 36.27
N GLN A 300 -7.63 -2.59 37.12
CA GLN A 300 -7.49 -4.03 37.27
C GLN A 300 -8.77 -4.71 36.76
N ILE A 301 -8.62 -5.65 35.84
CA ILE A 301 -9.75 -6.35 35.20
C ILE A 301 -9.56 -7.85 35.38
N ARG A 302 -10.63 -8.54 35.77
CA ARG A 302 -10.66 -10.00 35.88
C ARG A 302 -11.29 -10.60 34.62
N PHE A 303 -10.64 -11.61 34.08
CA PHE A 303 -11.11 -12.38 32.92
C PHE A 303 -11.09 -13.88 33.19
N ILE A 304 -11.94 -14.62 32.48
CA ILE A 304 -11.85 -16.09 32.43
C ILE A 304 -10.63 -16.50 31.59
N ASN A 305 -9.98 -17.60 31.92
CA ASN A 305 -8.75 -18.05 31.28
C ASN A 305 -8.87 -18.24 29.75
N MET A 306 -10.06 -18.58 29.25
CA MET A 306 -10.33 -18.72 27.82
C MET A 306 -10.14 -17.42 27.01
N LEU A 307 -10.17 -16.27 27.66
CA LEU A 307 -9.97 -14.97 27.01
C LEU A 307 -8.52 -14.50 27.00
N LEU A 308 -7.57 -15.32 27.48
CA LEU A 308 -6.18 -14.90 27.62
C LEU A 308 -5.57 -14.41 26.30
N ASP A 309 -5.76 -15.15 25.21
CA ASP A 309 -5.24 -14.77 23.89
C ASP A 309 -5.87 -13.46 23.42
N THR A 310 -7.19 -13.32 23.53
CA THR A 310 -7.92 -12.09 23.17
C THR A 310 -7.43 -10.88 23.97
N VAL A 311 -7.14 -11.08 25.26
CA VAL A 311 -6.62 -10.01 26.12
C VAL A 311 -5.17 -9.67 25.77
N ILE A 312 -4.33 -10.68 25.48
CA ILE A 312 -2.96 -10.47 25.00
C ILE A 312 -2.96 -9.73 23.65
N ASP A 313 -3.81 -10.11 22.70
CA ASP A 313 -3.95 -9.45 21.41
C ASP A 313 -4.32 -7.97 21.56
N ARG A 314 -5.14 -7.65 22.57
CA ARG A 314 -5.56 -6.26 22.81
C ARG A 314 -4.56 -5.43 23.60
N PHE A 315 -3.98 -5.96 24.66
CA PHE A 315 -3.14 -5.22 25.59
C PHE A 315 -1.63 -5.45 25.38
N GLY A 316 -1.26 -6.51 24.66
CA GLY A 316 0.13 -6.93 24.52
C GLY A 316 0.67 -7.62 25.77
N LYS A 317 1.94 -7.98 25.71
CA LYS A 317 2.66 -8.62 26.85
C LYS A 317 3.53 -7.64 27.62
N THR A 318 3.77 -6.45 27.05
CA THR A 318 4.67 -5.43 27.63
C THR A 318 3.86 -4.28 28.21
N GLY A 319 4.22 -3.85 29.41
CA GLY A 319 3.52 -2.75 30.09
C GLY A 319 2.19 -3.11 30.76
N VAL A 320 1.87 -4.40 30.80
CA VAL A 320 0.67 -4.95 31.45
C VAL A 320 1.10 -6.06 32.42
N GLU A 321 0.57 -6.04 33.61
CA GLU A 321 0.79 -7.08 34.62
C GLU A 321 -0.29 -8.14 34.52
N TYR A 322 0.11 -9.40 34.32
CA TYR A 322 -0.79 -10.57 34.28
C TYR A 322 -0.60 -11.39 35.54
N ALA A 323 -1.68 -11.74 36.22
CA ALA A 323 -1.62 -12.58 37.41
C ALA A 323 -2.69 -13.67 37.37
N LYS A 324 -2.30 -14.92 37.64
CA LYS A 324 -3.26 -16.00 37.84
C LYS A 324 -4.06 -15.73 39.14
N LEU A 325 -5.38 -15.71 39.06
CA LEU A 325 -6.24 -15.54 40.22
C LEU A 325 -6.65 -16.89 40.82
N ASP A 326 -7.17 -17.78 39.96
CA ASP A 326 -7.56 -19.16 40.31
C ASP A 326 -7.45 -20.06 39.06
N ASP A 327 -7.99 -21.28 39.09
CA ASP A 327 -7.92 -22.22 37.98
C ASP A 327 -8.80 -21.84 36.78
N ARG A 328 -9.69 -20.85 36.93
CA ARG A 328 -10.63 -20.41 35.87
C ARG A 328 -10.41 -18.94 35.47
N HIS A 329 -9.71 -18.17 36.29
CA HIS A 329 -9.60 -16.73 36.09
C HIS A 329 -8.15 -16.22 36.20
N PHE A 330 -7.90 -15.15 35.48
CA PHE A 330 -6.71 -14.31 35.64
C PHE A 330 -7.11 -12.84 35.77
N THR A 331 -6.19 -12.03 36.22
CA THR A 331 -6.33 -10.57 36.25
C THR A 331 -5.26 -9.92 35.41
N ILE A 332 -5.61 -8.78 34.83
CA ILE A 332 -4.63 -7.85 34.27
C ILE A 332 -4.66 -6.54 35.05
N THR A 333 -3.50 -5.89 35.15
CA THR A 333 -3.39 -4.50 35.61
C THR A 333 -2.75 -3.71 34.47
N ALA A 334 -3.48 -2.73 33.94
CA ALA A 334 -3.06 -1.95 32.79
C ALA A 334 -3.46 -0.48 32.95
N GLU A 335 -2.73 0.42 32.28
CA GLU A 335 -3.14 1.80 32.10
C GLU A 335 -4.01 1.93 30.86
N VAL A 336 -5.23 2.45 31.01
CA VAL A 336 -6.19 2.66 29.93
C VAL A 336 -6.74 4.09 29.95
N ARG A 337 -7.16 4.58 28.80
CA ARG A 337 -7.97 5.79 28.71
C ARG A 337 -9.43 5.42 28.87
N VAL A 338 -9.98 5.71 30.04
CA VAL A 338 -11.36 5.35 30.36
C VAL A 338 -12.32 6.14 29.46
N SER A 339 -13.14 5.43 28.73
CA SER A 339 -14.07 5.98 27.74
C SER A 339 -15.22 5.00 27.50
N ASP A 340 -16.31 5.47 26.88
CA ASP A 340 -17.44 4.59 26.51
C ASP A 340 -17.01 3.39 25.65
N PRO A 341 -16.12 3.52 24.63
CA PRO A 341 -15.60 2.36 23.91
C PRO A 341 -14.80 1.37 24.76
N PHE A 342 -14.09 1.85 25.79
CA PHE A 342 -13.43 0.95 26.74
C PHE A 342 -14.46 0.09 27.50
N PHE A 343 -15.47 0.71 28.07
CA PHE A 343 -16.53 -0.05 28.75
C PHE A 343 -17.28 -0.98 27.80
N SER A 344 -17.59 -0.51 26.60
CA SER A 344 -18.23 -1.34 25.60
C SER A 344 -17.40 -2.58 25.26
N TRP A 345 -16.07 -2.42 25.13
CA TRP A 345 -15.17 -3.54 24.88
C TRP A 345 -15.15 -4.52 26.05
N VAL A 346 -15.07 -4.06 27.28
CA VAL A 346 -15.13 -4.94 28.47
C VAL A 346 -16.46 -5.69 28.52
N CYS A 347 -17.57 -5.02 28.24
CA CYS A 347 -18.90 -5.64 28.26
C CYS A 347 -19.14 -6.66 27.12
N THR A 348 -18.30 -6.71 26.07
CA THR A 348 -18.44 -7.75 25.03
C THR A 348 -18.17 -9.17 25.55
N PHE A 349 -17.56 -9.29 26.71
CA PHE A 349 -17.17 -10.58 27.28
C PHE A 349 -18.10 -11.05 28.45
N GLY A 350 -19.20 -10.35 28.70
CA GLY A 350 -20.21 -10.69 29.70
C GLY A 350 -20.10 -9.90 30.98
#